data_91bab54b78fe201a4b0034b8b21159a7
#
_entry.id   91bab54b78fe201a4b0034b8b21159a7
#
_cell.length_a   1.000
_cell.length_b   1.000
_cell.length_c   1.000
_cell.angle_alpha   90.00
_cell.angle_beta   90.00
_cell.angle_gamma   90.00
#
_symmetry.space_group_name_H-M   'P 1'
#
loop_
_entity.id
_entity.type
_entity.pdbx_description
1 polymer ?
#
loop_
_entity_poly.entity_id
_entity_poly.type
_entity_poly.pdbx_seq_one_letter_code
_entity_poly.pdbx_strand_id
1 'polypeptide(L)'
;VDLTLGGTVGADAPYEGALRLEARDTSLDPFLRAPFPSLPSLVGIVATGSLDIRGPLRTPRALSLDAAFPEVQVLLPEYPIRNREPMRVTVDGGRLDLRAVHMAGEGTDLVVEGGADLLGQGPLRVVAKGAADLRTLSVITRNLRGRGAARLAMEVVGTRAAPKLTGSLTLDGAGVRVRGFPHGLDNVHGTVRFTEAAAELAGLTGTLAGGPVELEGQATYAAGQITSFDIRPSGRDMALRYPEGLRSVIDADLRLFGDANRQWITGTVDVKQAVWTKRYDLAKELMSAGGGFEQPESLGEGLRYDLKVRAPGTLHIDNNLATLQARADLVVQGSFDAPVLLGRAEVDRGRIYFQGRTYAIRRGTIVFSNPQKTDPLFNIEAETRVRSYQVTLKLSGTLERVSTTLTSDPPLAALQILNLLAGADESAVASLTQAQSAQWQLAATGAASLATGRLSEEVGLERGAERVFGLNRFSIDPSLLRGATTNPTARLTVGKRLTADLSVLYSIDLRGVDGPVLSVEYSLSDRLSVLLTQSQLDGLGFDILLRHTQ
;
A
#
# COMPACT_ATOMS: atom_id res chain seq x y z
N VAL A 1 -17.36 -31.56 26.73
CA VAL A 1 -16.89 -32.78 26.05
C VAL A 1 -17.51 -33.94 26.83
N ASP A 2 -18.48 -34.59 26.25
CA ASP A 2 -19.10 -35.78 26.85
C ASP A 2 -18.68 -36.99 26.00
N LEU A 3 -17.72 -37.76 26.54
CA LEU A 3 -17.08 -38.87 25.83
C LEU A 3 -17.06 -40.07 26.75
N THR A 4 -17.72 -41.14 26.32
CA THR A 4 -17.83 -42.35 27.08
C THR A 4 -17.14 -43.52 26.33
N LEU A 5 -16.24 -44.20 26.99
CA LEU A 5 -15.54 -45.37 26.45
C LEU A 5 -15.96 -46.64 27.24
N GLY A 6 -16.45 -47.60 26.54
CA GLY A 6 -16.77 -48.94 27.10
C GLY A 6 -16.19 -50.05 26.22
N GLY A 7 -16.02 -51.23 26.75
CA GLY A 7 -15.59 -52.39 25.95
C GLY A 7 -14.80 -53.42 26.70
N THR A 8 -14.22 -54.34 25.93
CA THR A 8 -13.42 -55.45 26.44
C THR A 8 -12.08 -55.52 25.74
N VAL A 9 -11.03 -55.91 26.46
CA VAL A 9 -9.69 -56.13 25.91
C VAL A 9 -9.19 -57.47 26.40
N GLY A 10 -8.72 -58.30 25.50
CA GLY A 10 -8.12 -59.62 25.81
C GLY A 10 -6.85 -59.42 26.65
N ALA A 11 -6.65 -60.34 27.63
CA ALA A 11 -5.49 -60.27 28.52
C ALA A 11 -4.19 -60.70 27.83
N ASP A 12 -4.27 -61.49 26.78
CA ASP A 12 -3.11 -62.05 26.08
C ASP A 12 -2.87 -61.34 24.74
N ALA A 13 -1.58 -61.25 24.33
CA ALA A 13 -1.22 -60.72 23.02
C ALA A 13 -1.88 -61.59 21.90
N PRO A 14 -2.42 -60.94 20.86
CA PRO A 14 -2.27 -59.57 20.39
C PRO A 14 -3.21 -58.52 21.01
N TYR A 15 -3.82 -58.79 22.18
CA TYR A 15 -4.78 -57.91 22.88
C TYR A 15 -5.99 -57.55 22.02
N GLU A 16 -6.77 -58.59 21.68
CA GLU A 16 -8.01 -58.41 20.93
C GLU A 16 -8.94 -57.45 21.70
N GLY A 17 -9.32 -56.36 21.05
CA GLY A 17 -10.17 -55.34 21.63
C GLY A 17 -11.49 -55.23 20.92
N ALA A 18 -12.56 -55.00 21.71
CA ALA A 18 -13.86 -54.57 21.24
C ALA A 18 -14.26 -53.36 22.08
N LEU A 19 -13.99 -52.18 21.54
CA LEU A 19 -14.18 -50.88 22.23
C LEU A 19 -15.28 -50.11 21.53
N ARG A 20 -16.13 -49.45 22.32
CA ARG A 20 -17.15 -48.52 21.84
C ARG A 20 -16.93 -47.14 22.49
N LEU A 21 -16.73 -46.14 21.64
CA LEU A 21 -16.64 -44.76 22.04
C LEU A 21 -17.92 -44.06 21.64
N GLU A 22 -18.59 -43.42 22.60
CA GLU A 22 -19.76 -42.57 22.36
C GLU A 22 -19.38 -41.13 22.64
N ALA A 23 -19.71 -40.23 21.70
CA ALA A 23 -19.45 -38.80 21.78
C ALA A 23 -20.78 -38.06 21.65
N ARG A 24 -20.98 -37.04 22.52
CA ARG A 24 -22.11 -36.09 22.44
C ARG A 24 -21.54 -34.67 22.43
N ASP A 25 -21.91 -33.89 21.40
CA ASP A 25 -21.47 -32.51 21.19
C ASP A 25 -19.96 -32.37 21.43
N THR A 26 -19.19 -33.33 20.93
CA THR A 26 -17.76 -33.43 21.24
C THR A 26 -16.93 -32.90 20.06
N SER A 27 -15.94 -32.05 20.38
CA SER A 27 -14.97 -31.59 19.39
C SER A 27 -14.08 -32.77 18.97
N LEU A 28 -14.05 -33.02 17.66
CA LEU A 28 -13.19 -34.01 17.03
C LEU A 28 -11.81 -33.46 16.69
N ASP A 29 -11.56 -32.15 16.86
CA ASP A 29 -10.32 -31.48 16.47
C ASP A 29 -9.05 -32.17 17.00
N PRO A 30 -8.95 -32.55 18.31
CA PRO A 30 -7.76 -33.20 18.82
C PRO A 30 -7.43 -34.53 18.14
N PHE A 31 -8.48 -35.25 17.71
CA PHE A 31 -8.35 -36.55 17.07
C PHE A 31 -8.05 -36.46 15.57
N LEU A 32 -8.53 -35.40 14.90
CA LEU A 32 -8.34 -35.18 13.46
C LEU A 32 -7.03 -34.48 13.14
N ARG A 33 -6.55 -33.59 14.00
CA ARG A 33 -5.30 -32.85 13.75
C ARG A 33 -4.05 -33.73 13.81
N ALA A 34 -4.06 -34.82 14.57
CA ALA A 34 -2.92 -35.74 14.63
C ALA A 34 -2.69 -36.46 13.27
N PRO A 35 -3.71 -37.09 12.62
CA PRO A 35 -3.54 -37.70 11.31
C PRO A 35 -3.58 -36.69 10.14
N PHE A 36 -4.15 -35.48 10.34
CA PHE A 36 -4.31 -34.45 9.32
C PHE A 36 -3.80 -33.08 9.81
N PRO A 37 -2.48 -32.90 9.96
CA PRO A 37 -1.90 -31.66 10.48
C PRO A 37 -2.12 -30.45 9.57
N SER A 38 -2.48 -30.67 8.31
CA SER A 38 -2.81 -29.61 7.34
C SER A 38 -4.22 -29.03 7.48
N LEU A 39 -5.05 -29.54 8.39
CA LEU A 39 -6.37 -28.97 8.66
C LEU A 39 -6.22 -27.52 9.16
N PRO A 40 -6.89 -26.55 8.52
CA PRO A 40 -6.82 -25.16 8.93
C PRO A 40 -7.26 -24.97 10.38
N SER A 41 -6.52 -24.17 11.14
CA SER A 41 -6.80 -23.92 12.57
C SER A 41 -8.16 -23.24 12.83
N LEU A 42 -8.74 -22.64 11.80
CA LEU A 42 -10.03 -21.94 11.86
C LEU A 42 -11.24 -22.85 11.67
N VAL A 43 -11.02 -24.15 11.34
CA VAL A 43 -12.09 -25.12 11.17
C VAL A 43 -12.22 -25.91 12.47
N GLY A 44 -13.41 -25.90 13.05
CA GLY A 44 -13.79 -26.78 14.16
C GLY A 44 -14.74 -27.86 13.68
N ILE A 45 -14.63 -29.07 14.21
CA ILE A 45 -15.56 -30.16 13.91
C ILE A 45 -16.13 -30.66 15.22
N VAL A 46 -17.45 -30.58 15.34
CA VAL A 46 -18.20 -31.09 16.49
C VAL A 46 -19.09 -32.21 16.01
N ALA A 47 -19.13 -33.31 16.74
CA ALA A 47 -19.96 -34.44 16.35
C ALA A 47 -20.63 -35.12 17.55
N THR A 48 -21.80 -35.68 17.26
CA THR A 48 -22.51 -36.63 18.11
C THR A 48 -22.58 -37.97 17.39
N GLY A 49 -22.14 -39.05 18.03
CA GLY A 49 -22.14 -40.36 17.41
C GLY A 49 -21.37 -41.41 18.19
N SER A 50 -21.12 -42.53 17.54
CA SER A 50 -20.39 -43.65 18.11
C SER A 50 -19.31 -44.18 17.15
N LEU A 51 -18.24 -44.70 17.73
CA LEU A 51 -17.14 -45.36 17.06
C LEU A 51 -16.92 -46.73 17.69
N ASP A 52 -17.15 -47.76 16.93
CA ASP A 52 -16.84 -49.15 17.29
C ASP A 52 -15.44 -49.50 16.75
N ILE A 53 -14.57 -49.96 17.62
CA ILE A 53 -13.18 -50.36 17.31
C ILE A 53 -13.07 -51.86 17.61
N ARG A 54 -12.63 -52.66 16.65
CA ARG A 54 -12.46 -54.11 16.82
C ARG A 54 -11.13 -54.57 16.24
N GLY A 55 -10.50 -55.54 16.90
CA GLY A 55 -9.30 -56.21 16.43
C GLY A 55 -8.08 -56.04 17.37
N PRO A 56 -6.90 -56.48 16.93
CA PRO A 56 -5.70 -56.50 17.75
C PRO A 56 -5.15 -55.11 17.98
N LEU A 57 -5.23 -54.60 19.20
CA LEU A 57 -4.86 -53.21 19.57
C LEU A 57 -3.36 -52.88 19.35
N ARG A 58 -2.48 -53.90 19.34
CA ARG A 58 -1.05 -53.74 19.02
C ARG A 58 -0.76 -53.56 17.52
N THR A 59 -1.71 -53.85 16.67
CA THR A 59 -1.52 -53.85 15.22
C THR A 59 -2.54 -52.91 14.58
N PRO A 60 -2.30 -51.59 14.53
CA PRO A 60 -3.27 -50.61 14.02
C PRO A 60 -3.81 -50.90 12.61
N ARG A 61 -3.01 -51.59 11.78
CA ARG A 61 -3.42 -52.00 10.43
C ARG A 61 -4.49 -53.09 10.41
N ALA A 62 -4.61 -53.84 11.46
CA ALA A 62 -5.59 -54.92 11.57
C ALA A 62 -6.86 -54.50 12.34
N LEU A 63 -6.96 -53.23 12.73
CA LEU A 63 -8.15 -52.68 13.36
C LEU A 63 -9.24 -52.42 12.33
N SER A 64 -10.46 -52.81 12.69
CA SER A 64 -11.70 -52.44 12.02
C SER A 64 -12.38 -51.34 12.85
N LEU A 65 -12.71 -50.21 12.21
CA LEU A 65 -13.41 -49.08 12.80
C LEU A 65 -14.73 -48.88 12.08
N ASP A 66 -15.83 -48.76 12.80
CA ASP A 66 -17.14 -48.41 12.26
C ASP A 66 -17.67 -47.19 13.05
N ALA A 67 -17.68 -46.05 12.40
CA ALA A 67 -18.14 -44.81 12.99
C ALA A 67 -19.46 -44.37 12.39
N ALA A 68 -20.44 -44.13 13.26
CA ALA A 68 -21.75 -43.60 12.90
C ALA A 68 -22.00 -42.27 13.60
N PHE A 69 -22.15 -41.21 12.83
CA PHE A 69 -22.40 -39.88 13.33
C PHE A 69 -23.76 -39.37 12.83
N PRO A 70 -24.82 -39.48 13.66
CA PRO A 70 -26.11 -38.86 13.37
C PRO A 70 -26.00 -37.36 13.11
N GLU A 71 -25.14 -36.66 13.84
CA GLU A 71 -24.92 -35.24 13.69
C GLU A 71 -23.44 -34.91 13.65
N VAL A 72 -23.03 -34.21 12.60
CA VAL A 72 -21.70 -33.62 12.42
C VAL A 72 -21.88 -32.16 12.05
N GLN A 73 -21.23 -31.28 12.77
CA GLN A 73 -21.20 -29.86 12.48
C GLN A 73 -19.77 -29.43 12.21
N VAL A 74 -19.52 -28.90 11.03
CA VAL A 74 -18.27 -28.22 10.67
C VAL A 74 -18.46 -26.73 10.95
N LEU A 75 -17.72 -26.23 11.92
CA LEU A 75 -17.73 -24.83 12.32
C LEU A 75 -16.72 -24.06 11.47
N LEU A 76 -17.22 -23.26 10.55
CA LEU A 76 -16.44 -22.30 9.79
C LEU A 76 -16.55 -20.92 10.45
N PRO A 77 -15.61 -19.99 10.23
CA PRO A 77 -15.61 -18.68 10.89
C PRO A 77 -16.89 -17.86 10.71
N GLU A 78 -17.59 -18.05 9.58
CA GLU A 78 -18.74 -17.23 9.23
C GLU A 78 -20.07 -17.98 9.30
N TYR A 79 -20.07 -19.31 9.19
CA TYR A 79 -21.31 -20.11 9.23
C TYR A 79 -21.01 -21.60 9.49
N PRO A 80 -21.93 -22.35 10.11
CA PRO A 80 -21.79 -23.79 10.29
C PRO A 80 -22.33 -24.56 9.07
N ILE A 81 -21.72 -25.71 8.80
CA ILE A 81 -22.20 -26.71 7.85
C ILE A 81 -22.54 -27.98 8.63
N ARG A 82 -23.66 -28.60 8.33
CA ARG A 82 -24.13 -29.83 9.00
C ARG A 82 -24.42 -30.95 7.99
N ASN A 83 -24.29 -32.19 8.44
CA ASN A 83 -24.78 -33.31 7.64
C ASN A 83 -26.32 -33.31 7.64
N ARG A 84 -26.93 -33.62 6.48
CA ARG A 84 -28.39 -33.82 6.35
C ARG A 84 -28.84 -35.21 6.78
N GLU A 85 -28.00 -36.20 6.59
CA GLU A 85 -28.24 -37.60 6.88
C GLU A 85 -27.12 -38.13 7.77
N PRO A 86 -27.37 -39.21 8.58
CA PRO A 86 -26.33 -39.83 9.39
C PRO A 86 -25.11 -40.20 8.56
N MET A 87 -23.94 -39.72 8.96
CA MET A 87 -22.68 -40.02 8.32
C MET A 87 -22.14 -41.36 8.83
N ARG A 88 -21.67 -42.22 7.93
CA ARG A 88 -20.99 -43.45 8.29
C ARG A 88 -19.62 -43.52 7.65
N VAL A 89 -18.63 -43.79 8.48
CA VAL A 89 -17.22 -43.93 8.09
C VAL A 89 -16.77 -45.31 8.56
N THR A 90 -16.20 -46.09 7.67
CA THR A 90 -15.60 -47.39 8.04
C THR A 90 -14.12 -47.36 7.71
N VAL A 91 -13.32 -47.99 8.57
CA VAL A 91 -11.91 -48.27 8.29
C VAL A 91 -11.71 -49.79 8.47
N ASP A 92 -11.20 -50.44 7.46
CA ASP A 92 -10.83 -51.83 7.52
C ASP A 92 -9.48 -52.06 6.84
N GLY A 93 -8.58 -52.76 7.53
CA GLY A 93 -7.23 -52.98 7.03
C GLY A 93 -6.45 -51.69 6.73
N GLY A 94 -6.74 -50.59 7.43
CA GLY A 94 -6.16 -49.26 7.18
C GLY A 94 -6.80 -48.51 6.00
N ARG A 95 -7.82 -49.09 5.34
CA ARG A 95 -8.55 -48.41 4.28
C ARG A 95 -9.81 -47.73 4.84
N LEU A 96 -9.86 -46.43 4.74
CA LEU A 96 -11.05 -45.63 5.05
C LEU A 96 -12.01 -45.67 3.87
N ASP A 97 -13.30 -45.90 4.16
CA ASP A 97 -14.39 -45.74 3.23
C ASP A 97 -15.43 -44.78 3.80
N LEU A 98 -15.71 -43.73 3.04
CA LEU A 98 -16.70 -42.71 3.33
C LEU A 98 -17.87 -42.89 2.34
N ARG A 99 -19.01 -43.39 2.82
CA ARG A 99 -20.23 -43.40 2.02
C ARG A 99 -20.68 -41.96 1.77
N ALA A 100 -21.48 -41.74 0.73
CA ALA A 100 -21.98 -40.43 0.37
C ALA A 100 -22.49 -39.64 1.60
N VAL A 101 -21.82 -38.56 1.91
CA VAL A 101 -22.15 -37.63 3.00
C VAL A 101 -22.69 -36.35 2.41
N HIS A 102 -23.91 -36.01 2.78
CA HIS A 102 -24.59 -34.81 2.35
C HIS A 102 -24.41 -33.71 3.40
N MET A 103 -23.54 -32.74 3.09
CA MET A 103 -23.26 -31.59 3.94
C MET A 103 -24.02 -30.37 3.46
N ALA A 104 -24.75 -29.72 4.35
CA ALA A 104 -25.58 -28.56 4.03
C ALA A 104 -25.37 -27.40 5.03
N GLY A 105 -25.45 -26.20 4.51
CA GLY A 105 -25.37 -24.95 5.24
C GLY A 105 -25.84 -23.80 4.37
N GLU A 106 -25.74 -22.57 4.88
CA GLU A 106 -26.07 -21.39 4.08
C GLU A 106 -25.16 -21.32 2.84
N GLY A 107 -25.75 -21.37 1.63
CA GLY A 107 -25.00 -21.36 0.36
C GLY A 107 -24.20 -22.62 0.06
N THR A 108 -24.26 -23.65 0.93
CA THR A 108 -23.56 -24.92 0.76
C THR A 108 -24.54 -26.08 0.71
N ASP A 109 -24.42 -26.91 -0.31
CA ASP A 109 -25.14 -28.14 -0.49
C ASP A 109 -24.23 -29.13 -1.25
N LEU A 110 -23.47 -29.94 -0.50
CA LEU A 110 -22.33 -30.67 -1.02
C LEU A 110 -22.45 -32.16 -0.66
N VAL A 111 -22.29 -33.01 -1.64
CA VAL A 111 -22.17 -34.45 -1.45
C VAL A 111 -20.71 -34.85 -1.61
N VAL A 112 -20.16 -35.52 -0.61
CA VAL A 112 -18.77 -36.01 -0.60
C VAL A 112 -18.80 -37.52 -0.38
N GLU A 113 -18.11 -38.27 -1.21
CA GLU A 113 -17.94 -39.72 -1.09
C GLU A 113 -16.51 -40.13 -1.45
N GLY A 114 -16.06 -41.27 -0.96
CA GLY A 114 -14.77 -41.80 -1.37
C GLY A 114 -14.07 -42.64 -0.33
N GLY A 115 -12.80 -42.91 -0.60
CA GLY A 115 -11.97 -43.72 0.29
C GLY A 115 -10.48 -43.41 0.13
N ALA A 116 -9.73 -43.73 1.17
CA ALA A 116 -8.29 -43.50 1.22
C ALA A 116 -7.58 -44.59 2.04
N ASP A 117 -6.39 -44.95 1.65
CA ASP A 117 -5.48 -45.71 2.51
C ASP A 117 -4.84 -44.75 3.54
N LEU A 118 -5.12 -44.99 4.81
CA LEU A 118 -4.64 -44.14 5.92
C LEU A 118 -3.20 -44.46 6.30
N LEU A 119 -2.72 -45.68 6.11
CA LEU A 119 -1.47 -46.21 6.67
C LEU A 119 -0.39 -46.48 5.62
N GLY A 120 -0.69 -46.35 4.33
CA GLY A 120 0.22 -46.69 3.24
C GLY A 120 0.17 -45.74 2.05
N GLN A 121 0.71 -46.20 0.93
CA GLN A 121 0.63 -45.54 -0.37
C GLN A 121 -0.49 -46.09 -1.25
N GLY A 122 -1.52 -46.64 -0.62
CA GLY A 122 -2.68 -47.17 -1.32
C GLY A 122 -3.51 -46.08 -2.01
N PRO A 123 -4.53 -46.50 -2.76
CA PRO A 123 -5.31 -45.59 -3.58
C PRO A 123 -6.12 -44.60 -2.73
N LEU A 124 -6.16 -43.37 -3.20
CA LEU A 124 -7.06 -42.30 -2.76
C LEU A 124 -8.07 -42.06 -3.87
N ARG A 125 -9.35 -42.02 -3.52
CA ARG A 125 -10.41 -41.52 -4.40
C ARG A 125 -11.46 -40.80 -3.58
N VAL A 126 -11.63 -39.50 -3.84
CA VAL A 126 -12.66 -38.68 -3.21
C VAL A 126 -13.37 -37.89 -4.30
N VAL A 127 -14.69 -37.95 -4.27
CA VAL A 127 -15.57 -37.22 -5.19
C VAL A 127 -16.38 -36.22 -4.38
N ALA A 128 -16.42 -34.99 -4.84
CA ALA A 128 -17.22 -33.93 -4.24
C ALA A 128 -18.07 -33.25 -5.33
N LYS A 129 -19.39 -33.20 -5.12
CA LYS A 129 -20.34 -32.57 -6.06
C LYS A 129 -21.35 -31.73 -5.32
N GLY A 130 -21.74 -30.58 -5.93
CA GLY A 130 -22.76 -29.71 -5.35
C GLY A 130 -22.39 -28.24 -5.39
N ALA A 131 -22.91 -27.51 -4.44
CA ALA A 131 -22.62 -26.07 -4.26
C ALA A 131 -21.85 -25.85 -2.96
N ALA A 132 -20.83 -24.98 -3.00
CA ALA A 132 -20.09 -24.52 -1.84
C ALA A 132 -20.09 -23.00 -1.77
N ASP A 133 -20.33 -22.46 -0.59
CA ASP A 133 -20.24 -21.02 -0.35
C ASP A 133 -18.78 -20.57 -0.40
N LEU A 134 -18.51 -19.52 -1.17
CA LEU A 134 -17.16 -18.99 -1.34
C LEU A 134 -16.61 -18.28 -0.10
N ARG A 135 -17.41 -18.03 0.94
CA ARG A 135 -16.90 -17.60 2.25
C ARG A 135 -15.89 -18.60 2.83
N THR A 136 -15.99 -19.89 2.43
CA THR A 136 -14.98 -20.92 2.78
C THR A 136 -13.58 -20.61 2.29
N LEU A 137 -13.38 -19.72 1.30
CA LEU A 137 -12.05 -19.28 0.86
C LEU A 137 -11.24 -18.63 1.99
N SER A 138 -11.89 -17.98 2.95
CA SER A 138 -11.25 -17.39 4.12
C SER A 138 -10.56 -18.43 5.02
N VAL A 139 -10.97 -19.69 4.94
CA VAL A 139 -10.35 -20.82 5.64
C VAL A 139 -9.05 -21.25 4.97
N ILE A 140 -8.99 -21.18 3.64
CA ILE A 140 -7.82 -21.56 2.85
C ILE A 140 -6.74 -20.48 2.95
N THR A 141 -7.17 -19.21 2.85
CA THR A 141 -6.24 -18.07 2.98
C THR A 141 -6.92 -16.87 3.63
N ARG A 142 -6.22 -16.27 4.63
CA ARG A 142 -6.71 -15.09 5.35
C ARG A 142 -6.77 -13.83 4.48
N ASN A 143 -6.11 -13.85 3.34
CA ASN A 143 -6.00 -12.69 2.44
C ASN A 143 -7.15 -12.60 1.41
N LEU A 144 -7.97 -13.66 1.27
CA LEU A 144 -9.11 -13.68 0.35
C LEU A 144 -10.44 -13.77 1.11
N ARG A 145 -11.40 -12.98 0.68
CA ARG A 145 -12.80 -13.07 1.10
C ARG A 145 -13.66 -13.33 -0.12
N GLY A 146 -14.34 -14.48 -0.10
CA GLY A 146 -15.32 -14.86 -1.12
C GLY A 146 -16.73 -14.47 -0.72
N ARG A 147 -17.62 -14.33 -1.70
CA ARG A 147 -19.06 -14.25 -1.54
C ARG A 147 -19.78 -14.95 -2.68
N GLY A 148 -20.98 -15.45 -2.41
CA GLY A 148 -21.76 -16.23 -3.37
C GLY A 148 -21.38 -17.70 -3.32
N ALA A 149 -22.01 -18.52 -4.17
CA ALA A 149 -21.80 -19.95 -4.24
C ALA A 149 -21.10 -20.35 -5.54
N ALA A 150 -20.26 -21.38 -5.45
CA ALA A 150 -19.68 -22.04 -6.60
C ALA A 150 -20.23 -23.45 -6.71
N ARG A 151 -20.61 -23.88 -7.91
CA ARG A 151 -20.94 -25.29 -8.18
C ARG A 151 -19.66 -26.03 -8.51
N LEU A 152 -19.44 -27.12 -7.81
CA LEU A 152 -18.28 -27.96 -8.02
C LEU A 152 -18.68 -29.40 -8.39
N ALA A 153 -17.87 -29.98 -9.26
CA ALA A 153 -17.90 -31.41 -9.60
C ALA A 153 -16.45 -31.85 -9.71
N MET A 154 -15.89 -32.33 -8.61
CA MET A 154 -14.45 -32.56 -8.46
C MET A 154 -14.18 -34.01 -8.03
N GLU A 155 -13.09 -34.54 -8.51
CA GLU A 155 -12.59 -35.85 -8.14
C GLU A 155 -11.09 -35.75 -7.83
N VAL A 156 -10.70 -36.29 -6.69
CA VAL A 156 -9.30 -36.48 -6.30
C VAL A 156 -8.97 -37.95 -6.36
N VAL A 157 -7.98 -38.32 -7.16
CA VAL A 157 -7.49 -39.71 -7.29
C VAL A 157 -5.98 -39.78 -7.05
N GLY A 158 -5.42 -40.96 -6.98
CA GLY A 158 -3.98 -41.19 -6.83
C GLY A 158 -3.60 -41.74 -5.46
N THR A 159 -2.62 -41.11 -4.80
CA THR A 159 -2.18 -41.46 -3.44
C THR A 159 -2.18 -40.24 -2.55
N ARG A 160 -2.09 -40.41 -1.22
CA ARG A 160 -1.94 -39.27 -0.30
C ARG A 160 -0.70 -38.41 -0.58
N ALA A 161 0.39 -39.03 -1.06
CA ALA A 161 1.63 -38.34 -1.39
C ALA A 161 1.58 -37.60 -2.75
N ALA A 162 0.75 -38.13 -3.68
CA ALA A 162 0.60 -37.60 -5.03
C ALA A 162 -0.88 -37.55 -5.43
N PRO A 163 -1.70 -36.69 -4.82
CA PRO A 163 -3.09 -36.52 -5.18
C PRO A 163 -3.21 -35.83 -6.55
N LYS A 164 -4.11 -36.29 -7.38
CA LYS A 164 -4.44 -35.71 -8.68
C LYS A 164 -5.88 -35.23 -8.64
N LEU A 165 -6.07 -33.95 -8.90
CA LEU A 165 -7.37 -33.29 -8.89
C LEU A 165 -7.89 -33.16 -10.33
N THR A 166 -9.12 -33.53 -10.57
CA THR A 166 -9.83 -33.32 -11.85
C THR A 166 -11.24 -32.83 -11.59
N GLY A 167 -11.83 -32.17 -12.59
CA GLY A 167 -13.21 -31.70 -12.47
C GLY A 167 -13.42 -30.25 -12.90
N SER A 168 -14.45 -29.62 -12.35
CA SER A 168 -14.78 -28.22 -12.66
C SER A 168 -15.38 -27.49 -11.47
N LEU A 169 -15.14 -26.18 -11.47
CA LEU A 169 -15.73 -25.21 -10.56
C LEU A 169 -16.43 -24.14 -11.41
N THR A 170 -17.75 -24.06 -11.34
CA THR A 170 -18.54 -23.05 -12.07
C THR A 170 -18.98 -21.97 -11.11
N LEU A 171 -18.68 -20.74 -11.49
CA LEU A 171 -19.03 -19.51 -10.77
C LEU A 171 -20.24 -18.86 -11.45
N ASP A 172 -21.18 -18.37 -10.64
CA ASP A 172 -22.39 -17.68 -11.11
C ASP A 172 -22.72 -16.54 -10.14
N GLY A 173 -22.33 -15.30 -10.51
CA GLY A 173 -22.49 -14.13 -9.66
C GLY A 173 -21.56 -14.11 -8.43
N ALA A 174 -20.45 -14.81 -8.51
CA ALA A 174 -19.47 -14.87 -7.42
C ALA A 174 -18.72 -13.55 -7.21
N GLY A 175 -18.20 -13.33 -5.99
CA GLY A 175 -17.34 -12.21 -5.68
C GLY A 175 -16.11 -12.62 -4.89
N VAL A 176 -14.97 -11.97 -5.17
CA VAL A 176 -13.72 -12.20 -4.46
C VAL A 176 -13.08 -10.86 -4.13
N ARG A 177 -12.62 -10.70 -2.89
CA ARG A 177 -11.87 -9.52 -2.43
C ARG A 177 -10.53 -9.92 -1.84
N VAL A 178 -9.51 -9.16 -2.20
CA VAL A 178 -8.17 -9.29 -1.63
C VAL A 178 -8.03 -8.28 -0.50
N ARG A 179 -7.53 -8.72 0.65
CA ARG A 179 -7.26 -7.84 1.78
C ARG A 179 -6.24 -6.75 1.39
N GLY A 180 -6.49 -5.50 1.77
CA GLY A 180 -5.60 -4.38 1.41
C GLY A 180 -5.87 -3.75 0.04
N PHE A 181 -6.70 -4.37 -0.80
CA PHE A 181 -7.16 -3.75 -2.03
C PHE A 181 -8.63 -3.32 -1.92
N PRO A 182 -8.96 -2.03 -2.19
CA PRO A 182 -10.29 -1.49 -1.88
C PRO A 182 -11.42 -2.01 -2.79
N HIS A 183 -11.06 -2.58 -3.94
CA HIS A 183 -12.03 -3.10 -4.90
C HIS A 183 -12.05 -4.62 -4.91
N GLY A 184 -13.24 -5.19 -5.03
CA GLY A 184 -13.44 -6.62 -5.25
C GLY A 184 -13.70 -6.92 -6.71
N LEU A 185 -13.41 -8.15 -7.10
CA LEU A 185 -13.92 -8.74 -8.33
C LEU A 185 -15.33 -9.23 -8.03
N ASP A 186 -16.34 -8.66 -8.68
CA ASP A 186 -17.75 -8.91 -8.42
C ASP A 186 -18.43 -9.50 -9.67
N ASN A 187 -19.57 -10.15 -9.49
CA ASN A 187 -20.37 -10.75 -10.57
C ASN A 187 -19.54 -11.66 -11.48
N VAL A 188 -18.74 -12.52 -10.86
CA VAL A 188 -17.87 -13.43 -11.61
C VAL A 188 -18.70 -14.59 -12.13
N HIS A 189 -18.62 -14.81 -13.44
CA HIS A 189 -19.24 -15.91 -14.16
C HIS A 189 -18.18 -16.67 -14.96
N GLY A 190 -18.35 -17.97 -15.09
CA GLY A 190 -17.50 -18.84 -15.89
C GLY A 190 -17.10 -20.11 -15.18
N THR A 191 -16.18 -20.85 -15.77
CA THR A 191 -15.78 -22.17 -15.27
C THR A 191 -14.26 -22.29 -15.18
N VAL A 192 -13.79 -22.75 -14.04
CA VAL A 192 -12.42 -23.22 -13.85
C VAL A 192 -12.42 -24.73 -14.05
N ARG A 193 -11.62 -25.20 -15.00
CA ARG A 193 -11.46 -26.63 -15.29
C ARG A 193 -10.17 -27.13 -14.64
N PHE A 194 -10.29 -28.21 -13.87
CA PHE A 194 -9.15 -28.86 -13.24
C PHE A 194 -8.79 -30.13 -14.03
N THR A 195 -7.53 -30.23 -14.40
CA THR A 195 -6.89 -31.43 -14.96
C THR A 195 -5.91 -31.98 -13.93
N GLU A 196 -5.32 -33.16 -14.16
CA GLU A 196 -4.35 -33.73 -13.22
C GLU A 196 -3.15 -32.82 -12.91
N ALA A 197 -2.82 -31.85 -13.76
CA ALA A 197 -1.64 -31.00 -13.65
C ALA A 197 -1.93 -29.50 -13.62
N ALA A 198 -3.12 -29.06 -13.99
CA ALA A 198 -3.42 -27.64 -14.14
C ALA A 198 -4.89 -27.30 -13.83
N ALA A 199 -5.10 -26.07 -13.37
CA ALA A 199 -6.38 -25.39 -13.32
C ALA A 199 -6.43 -24.35 -14.46
N GLU A 200 -7.37 -24.50 -15.37
CA GLU A 200 -7.57 -23.65 -16.54
C GLU A 200 -8.74 -22.70 -16.30
N LEU A 201 -8.49 -21.40 -16.48
CA LEU A 201 -9.51 -20.37 -16.45
C LEU A 201 -10.01 -20.16 -17.89
N ALA A 202 -11.18 -20.69 -18.18
CA ALA A 202 -11.77 -20.60 -19.51
C ALA A 202 -12.74 -19.40 -19.58
N GLY A 203 -12.19 -18.20 -19.82
CA GLY A 203 -12.97 -16.98 -20.04
C GLY A 203 -13.85 -16.62 -18.83
N LEU A 204 -13.24 -16.43 -17.66
CA LEU A 204 -13.99 -15.90 -16.51
C LEU A 204 -14.26 -14.42 -16.75
N THR A 205 -15.53 -14.03 -16.67
CA THR A 205 -15.96 -12.63 -16.79
C THR A 205 -16.47 -12.12 -15.45
N GLY A 206 -16.36 -10.80 -15.22
CA GLY A 206 -16.84 -10.18 -13.99
C GLY A 206 -16.78 -8.66 -14.06
N THR A 207 -16.83 -8.00 -12.91
CA THR A 207 -16.68 -6.56 -12.81
C THR A 207 -15.66 -6.21 -11.73
N LEU A 208 -14.77 -5.27 -12.03
CA LEU A 208 -13.83 -4.67 -11.07
C LEU A 208 -14.04 -3.16 -11.04
N ALA A 209 -14.35 -2.64 -9.85
CA ALA A 209 -14.63 -1.21 -9.68
C ALA A 209 -15.68 -0.67 -10.69
N GLY A 210 -16.68 -1.48 -11.03
CA GLY A 210 -17.77 -1.15 -11.96
C GLY A 210 -17.46 -1.37 -13.43
N GLY A 211 -16.20 -1.57 -13.81
CA GLY A 211 -15.80 -1.90 -15.18
C GLY A 211 -15.82 -3.40 -15.45
N PRO A 212 -16.19 -3.84 -16.69
CA PRO A 212 -16.12 -5.24 -17.07
C PRO A 212 -14.66 -5.73 -17.11
N VAL A 213 -14.45 -6.96 -16.63
CA VAL A 213 -13.15 -7.63 -16.66
C VAL A 213 -13.27 -9.04 -17.17
N GLU A 214 -12.25 -9.52 -17.84
CA GLU A 214 -12.09 -10.88 -18.31
C GLU A 214 -10.78 -11.46 -17.80
N LEU A 215 -10.80 -12.73 -17.37
CA LEU A 215 -9.62 -13.43 -16.87
C LEU A 215 -9.47 -14.74 -17.63
N GLU A 216 -8.34 -14.91 -18.25
CA GLU A 216 -7.94 -16.13 -18.93
C GLU A 216 -6.60 -16.61 -18.38
N GLY A 217 -6.32 -17.89 -18.51
CA GLY A 217 -5.02 -18.44 -18.14
C GLY A 217 -5.09 -19.76 -17.44
N GLN A 218 -3.99 -20.10 -16.79
CA GLN A 218 -3.85 -21.38 -16.10
C GLN A 218 -2.93 -21.27 -14.90
N ALA A 219 -3.12 -22.19 -13.95
CA ALA A 219 -2.20 -22.44 -12.85
C ALA A 219 -1.83 -23.94 -12.84
N THR A 220 -0.54 -24.24 -12.87
CA THR A 220 -0.06 -25.62 -12.75
C THR A 220 0.16 -25.98 -11.28
N TYR A 221 -0.02 -27.23 -10.95
CA TYR A 221 0.20 -27.73 -9.60
C TYR A 221 0.79 -29.15 -9.59
N ALA A 222 1.53 -29.45 -8.55
CA ALA A 222 2.04 -30.79 -8.27
C ALA A 222 1.92 -31.08 -6.78
N ALA A 223 1.50 -32.28 -6.42
CA ALA A 223 1.29 -32.70 -5.04
C ALA A 223 0.40 -31.73 -4.22
N GLY A 224 -0.61 -31.11 -4.85
CA GLY A 224 -1.52 -30.17 -4.20
C GLY A 224 -0.97 -28.75 -3.98
N GLN A 225 0.22 -28.45 -4.48
CA GLN A 225 0.84 -27.11 -4.40
C GLN A 225 0.94 -26.46 -5.79
N ILE A 226 0.61 -25.17 -5.88
CA ILE A 226 0.78 -24.39 -7.12
C ILE A 226 2.27 -24.29 -7.42
N THR A 227 2.67 -24.75 -8.59
CA THR A 227 4.05 -24.70 -9.08
C THR A 227 4.32 -23.50 -9.98
N SER A 228 3.34 -23.11 -10.79
CA SER A 228 3.39 -21.88 -11.58
C SER A 228 1.99 -21.43 -11.96
N PHE A 229 1.87 -20.17 -12.37
CA PHE A 229 0.64 -19.62 -12.95
C PHE A 229 0.96 -18.58 -14.03
N ASP A 230 0.04 -18.44 -14.98
CA ASP A 230 0.04 -17.43 -16.04
C ASP A 230 -1.42 -17.04 -16.28
N ILE A 231 -1.81 -15.88 -15.75
CA ILE A 231 -3.17 -15.35 -15.82
C ILE A 231 -3.12 -14.02 -16.54
N ARG A 232 -4.05 -13.78 -17.44
CA ARG A 232 -4.18 -12.56 -18.24
C ARG A 232 -5.50 -11.86 -17.90
N PRO A 233 -5.50 -10.97 -16.92
CA PRO A 233 -6.65 -10.10 -16.68
C PRO A 233 -6.67 -8.96 -17.69
N SER A 234 -7.82 -8.71 -18.30
CA SER A 234 -8.11 -7.53 -19.09
C SER A 234 -9.35 -6.84 -18.54
N GLY A 235 -9.37 -5.52 -18.56
CA GLY A 235 -10.51 -4.76 -18.04
C GLY A 235 -10.66 -3.42 -18.73
N ARG A 236 -11.90 -2.91 -18.78
CA ARG A 236 -12.24 -1.62 -19.40
C ARG A 236 -13.07 -0.78 -18.42
N ASP A 237 -12.89 0.53 -18.50
CA ASP A 237 -13.66 1.53 -17.73
C ASP A 237 -13.69 1.28 -16.22
N MET A 238 -12.60 0.75 -15.65
CA MET A 238 -12.49 0.45 -14.23
C MET A 238 -12.29 1.74 -13.41
N ALA A 239 -13.27 2.09 -12.55
CA ALA A 239 -13.27 3.31 -11.74
C ALA A 239 -12.55 3.08 -10.39
N LEU A 240 -11.24 3.09 -10.40
CA LEU A 240 -10.41 2.81 -9.22
C LEU A 240 -10.31 4.00 -8.25
N ARG A 241 -10.26 3.69 -6.97
CA ARG A 241 -9.98 4.64 -5.86
C ARG A 241 -8.78 4.14 -5.08
N TYR A 242 -7.64 4.11 -5.75
CA TYR A 242 -6.38 3.62 -5.19
C TYR A 242 -5.19 4.20 -5.97
N PRO A 243 -4.12 4.64 -5.30
CA PRO A 243 -3.96 4.82 -3.85
C PRO A 243 -4.87 5.93 -3.28
N GLU A 244 -4.78 6.16 -1.96
CA GLU A 244 -5.59 7.18 -1.29
C GLU A 244 -5.43 8.58 -1.92
N GLY A 245 -6.55 9.26 -2.16
CA GLY A 245 -6.58 10.57 -2.81
C GLY A 245 -6.54 10.52 -4.34
N LEU A 246 -6.33 9.34 -4.96
CA LEU A 246 -6.41 9.15 -6.40
C LEU A 246 -7.74 8.49 -6.79
N ARG A 247 -8.44 9.10 -7.72
CA ARG A 247 -9.59 8.52 -8.42
C ARG A 247 -9.24 8.42 -9.89
N SER A 248 -9.37 7.25 -10.47
CA SER A 248 -9.04 7.04 -11.86
C SER A 248 -10.05 6.13 -12.57
N VAL A 249 -10.23 6.35 -13.85
CA VAL A 249 -10.91 5.42 -14.76
C VAL A 249 -9.84 4.92 -15.71
N ILE A 250 -9.65 3.61 -15.75
CA ILE A 250 -8.57 2.98 -16.51
C ILE A 250 -9.08 1.83 -17.36
N ASP A 251 -8.37 1.58 -18.45
CA ASP A 251 -8.33 0.29 -19.13
C ASP A 251 -7.01 -0.39 -18.82
N ALA A 252 -7.02 -1.72 -18.72
CA ALA A 252 -5.80 -2.47 -18.46
C ALA A 252 -5.81 -3.80 -19.20
N ASP A 253 -4.64 -4.15 -19.75
CA ASP A 253 -4.33 -5.45 -20.31
C ASP A 253 -3.07 -5.95 -19.61
N LEU A 254 -3.24 -6.90 -18.70
CA LEU A 254 -2.20 -7.34 -17.79
C LEU A 254 -1.86 -8.81 -17.97
N ARG A 255 -0.70 -9.20 -17.49
CA ARG A 255 -0.27 -10.59 -17.33
C ARG A 255 0.31 -10.76 -15.94
N LEU A 256 -0.27 -11.63 -15.15
CA LEU A 256 0.18 -12.05 -13.85
C LEU A 256 0.75 -13.46 -13.95
N PHE A 257 2.03 -13.64 -13.72
CA PHE A 257 2.71 -14.93 -13.88
C PHE A 257 3.81 -15.13 -12.85
N GLY A 258 4.17 -16.38 -12.63
CA GLY A 258 5.22 -16.73 -11.68
C GLY A 258 4.95 -18.03 -10.92
N ASP A 259 5.49 -18.10 -9.72
CA ASP A 259 5.33 -19.20 -8.77
C ASP A 259 4.95 -18.65 -7.36
N ALA A 260 4.93 -19.52 -6.36
CA ALA A 260 4.59 -19.13 -4.99
C ALA A 260 5.57 -18.08 -4.38
N ASN A 261 6.82 -18.03 -4.86
CA ASN A 261 7.88 -17.19 -4.28
C ASN A 261 8.18 -15.95 -5.13
N ARG A 262 7.98 -16.01 -6.45
CA ARG A 262 8.27 -14.93 -7.39
C ARG A 262 7.10 -14.72 -8.33
N GLN A 263 6.55 -13.54 -8.27
CA GLN A 263 5.37 -13.16 -9.02
C GLN A 263 5.64 -11.86 -9.78
N TRP A 264 5.11 -11.77 -10.99
CA TRP A 264 5.26 -10.62 -11.86
C TRP A 264 3.89 -10.16 -12.34
N ILE A 265 3.69 -8.85 -12.33
CA ILE A 265 2.58 -8.19 -13.03
C ILE A 265 3.20 -7.35 -14.14
N THR A 266 2.90 -7.67 -15.38
CA THR A 266 3.35 -6.93 -16.56
C THR A 266 2.15 -6.51 -17.39
N GLY A 267 2.34 -5.56 -18.30
CA GLY A 267 1.30 -5.15 -19.22
C GLY A 267 1.14 -3.65 -19.38
N THR A 268 -0.05 -3.24 -19.82
CA THR A 268 -0.37 -1.84 -20.09
C THR A 268 -1.57 -1.37 -19.31
N VAL A 269 -1.52 -0.11 -18.87
CA VAL A 269 -2.61 0.60 -18.20
C VAL A 269 -2.82 1.92 -18.94
N ASP A 270 -3.97 2.07 -19.55
CA ASP A 270 -4.37 3.30 -20.23
C ASP A 270 -5.32 4.11 -19.33
N VAL A 271 -4.88 5.27 -18.91
CA VAL A 271 -5.61 6.15 -17.99
C VAL A 271 -6.55 7.05 -18.77
N LYS A 272 -7.85 6.73 -18.78
CA LYS A 272 -8.90 7.55 -19.42
C LYS A 272 -9.16 8.83 -18.65
N GLN A 273 -9.10 8.75 -17.33
CA GLN A 273 -9.25 9.89 -16.44
C GLN A 273 -8.57 9.58 -15.11
N ALA A 274 -7.83 10.52 -14.56
CA ALA A 274 -7.33 10.44 -13.20
C ALA A 274 -7.41 11.82 -12.54
N VAL A 275 -7.84 11.84 -11.28
CA VAL A 275 -7.91 13.07 -10.47
C VAL A 275 -7.24 12.80 -9.13
N TRP A 276 -6.20 13.57 -8.84
CA TRP A 276 -5.49 13.52 -7.57
C TRP A 276 -5.92 14.69 -6.68
N THR A 277 -6.59 14.38 -5.59
CA THR A 277 -7.17 15.36 -4.66
C THR A 277 -6.51 15.37 -3.28
N LYS A 278 -5.49 14.56 -3.04
CA LYS A 278 -4.80 14.50 -1.74
C LYS A 278 -4.21 15.88 -1.42
N ARG A 279 -4.58 16.41 -0.26
CA ARG A 279 -4.01 17.65 0.28
C ARG A 279 -2.71 17.36 0.97
N TYR A 280 -1.73 18.22 0.76
CA TYR A 280 -0.42 18.13 1.37
C TYR A 280 -0.29 19.19 2.47
N ASP A 281 0.09 18.75 3.66
CA ASP A 281 0.56 19.65 4.70
C ASP A 281 2.09 19.72 4.61
N LEU A 282 2.56 20.72 3.87
CA LEU A 282 4.01 20.93 3.65
C LEU A 282 4.79 20.99 4.97
N ALA A 283 4.20 21.54 6.04
CA ALA A 283 4.86 21.60 7.34
C ALA A 283 5.01 20.20 7.97
N LYS A 284 4.01 19.35 7.85
CA LYS A 284 4.02 17.99 8.39
C LYS A 284 4.94 17.06 7.58
N GLU A 285 4.98 17.21 6.25
CA GLU A 285 5.84 16.39 5.38
C GLU A 285 7.31 16.78 5.43
N LEU A 286 7.62 18.06 5.58
CA LEU A 286 9.00 18.52 5.84
C LEU A 286 9.54 18.04 7.20
N MET A 287 8.66 17.84 8.19
CA MET A 287 9.03 17.28 9.51
C MET A 287 9.11 15.76 9.52
N SER A 288 8.42 15.07 8.62
CA SER A 288 8.48 13.62 8.42
C SER A 288 9.39 13.25 7.25
N ALA A 289 10.62 13.78 7.21
CA ALA A 289 11.62 13.45 6.19
C ALA A 289 11.86 11.94 6.15
N GLY A 290 11.14 11.22 5.28
CA GLY A 290 11.20 9.77 5.14
C GLY A 290 9.86 9.07 4.94
N GLY A 291 8.75 9.81 4.87
CA GLY A 291 7.43 9.23 4.64
C GLY A 291 7.32 8.61 3.24
N GLY A 292 7.73 7.36 3.12
CA GLY A 292 7.24 6.47 2.07
C GLY A 292 5.72 6.39 2.18
N PHE A 293 5.03 6.16 1.07
CA PHE A 293 3.59 5.86 1.08
C PHE A 293 3.33 4.79 2.14
N GLU A 294 2.42 5.04 3.10
CA GLU A 294 1.97 4.01 4.02
C GLU A 294 1.45 2.84 3.19
N GLN A 295 2.20 1.75 3.19
CA GLN A 295 1.86 0.57 2.44
C GLN A 295 0.90 -0.28 3.28
N PRO A 296 -0.17 -0.81 2.70
CA PRO A 296 -0.95 -1.83 3.37
C PRO A 296 -0.04 -3.04 3.61
N GLU A 297 -0.16 -3.66 4.80
CA GLU A 297 0.55 -4.87 5.18
C GLU A 297 0.62 -5.86 4.01
N SER A 298 1.83 -6.21 3.65
CA SER A 298 2.31 -7.00 2.52
C SER A 298 1.28 -7.92 1.84
N LEU A 299 0.88 -7.55 0.63
CA LEU A 299 0.16 -8.45 -0.30
C LEU A 299 1.07 -9.49 -0.95
N GLY A 300 2.38 -9.43 -0.76
CA GLY A 300 3.30 -10.40 -1.31
C GLY A 300 4.76 -10.01 -1.25
N GLU A 301 5.48 -10.62 -0.36
CA GLU A 301 6.93 -10.73 -0.48
C GLU A 301 7.21 -11.48 -1.80
N GLY A 302 7.70 -10.79 -2.83
CA GLY A 302 8.07 -11.40 -4.12
C GLY A 302 7.31 -10.92 -5.34
N LEU A 303 6.24 -10.12 -5.17
CA LEU A 303 5.51 -9.51 -6.29
C LEU A 303 6.32 -8.35 -6.89
N ARG A 304 6.52 -8.38 -8.21
CA ARG A 304 7.23 -7.35 -8.98
C ARG A 304 6.35 -6.77 -10.07
N TYR A 305 6.58 -5.50 -10.37
CA TYR A 305 5.92 -4.76 -11.44
C TYR A 305 6.82 -4.55 -12.66
N ASP A 306 6.21 -4.59 -13.84
CA ASP A 306 6.71 -4.03 -15.09
C ASP A 306 5.50 -3.57 -15.93
N LEU A 307 4.95 -2.42 -15.57
CA LEU A 307 3.71 -1.88 -16.11
C LEU A 307 3.97 -0.61 -16.91
N LYS A 308 3.46 -0.53 -18.11
CA LYS A 308 3.43 0.69 -18.93
C LYS A 308 2.13 1.43 -18.65
N VAL A 309 2.24 2.67 -18.17
CA VAL A 309 1.10 3.53 -17.81
C VAL A 309 1.06 4.73 -18.74
N ARG A 310 -0.04 4.91 -19.44
CA ARG A 310 -0.26 6.01 -20.38
C ARG A 310 -1.43 6.87 -19.93
N ALA A 311 -1.23 8.17 -19.89
CA ALA A 311 -2.24 9.17 -19.57
C ALA A 311 -2.16 10.33 -20.57
N PRO A 312 -2.86 10.28 -21.70
CA PRO A 312 -2.73 11.26 -22.80
C PRO A 312 -3.47 12.58 -22.50
N GLY A 313 -2.99 13.36 -21.50
CA GLY A 313 -3.64 14.59 -21.05
C GLY A 313 -4.86 14.37 -20.16
N THR A 314 -4.95 13.21 -19.54
CA THR A 314 -6.11 12.76 -18.74
C THR A 314 -5.83 12.76 -17.24
N LEU A 315 -4.62 13.15 -16.84
CA LEU A 315 -4.23 13.28 -15.43
C LEU A 315 -4.55 14.70 -14.95
N HIS A 316 -5.40 14.81 -13.93
CA HIS A 316 -5.74 16.05 -13.26
C HIS A 316 -5.20 16.02 -11.83
N ILE A 317 -4.56 17.09 -11.42
CA ILE A 317 -4.22 17.35 -10.04
C ILE A 317 -5.09 18.51 -9.59
N ASP A 318 -5.82 18.33 -8.49
CA ASP A 318 -6.68 19.34 -7.90
C ASP A 318 -6.57 19.29 -6.37
N ASN A 319 -5.57 20.00 -5.86
CA ASN A 319 -5.29 20.02 -4.44
C ASN A 319 -4.89 21.44 -3.97
N ASN A 320 -4.39 21.55 -2.73
CA ASN A 320 -3.99 22.82 -2.17
C ASN A 320 -2.68 23.41 -2.75
N LEU A 321 -1.93 22.65 -3.54
CA LEU A 321 -0.67 23.08 -4.16
C LEU A 321 -0.86 23.44 -5.63
N ALA A 322 -1.76 22.77 -6.33
CA ALA A 322 -1.94 22.96 -7.77
C ALA A 322 -3.33 22.54 -8.28
N THR A 323 -3.77 23.19 -9.32
CA THR A 323 -4.83 22.71 -10.21
C THR A 323 -4.25 22.65 -11.61
N LEU A 324 -3.98 21.44 -12.11
CA LEU A 324 -3.32 21.25 -13.41
C LEU A 324 -3.81 20.00 -14.13
N GLN A 325 -3.62 20.01 -15.43
CA GLN A 325 -3.83 18.88 -16.33
C GLN A 325 -2.50 18.49 -16.94
N ALA A 326 -2.24 17.19 -16.98
CA ALA A 326 -0.98 16.65 -17.47
C ALA A 326 -1.18 15.39 -18.30
N ARG A 327 -0.20 15.14 -19.14
CA ARG A 327 0.02 13.85 -19.83
C ARG A 327 1.16 13.12 -19.17
N ALA A 328 1.13 11.80 -19.22
CA ALA A 328 2.21 10.98 -18.68
C ALA A 328 2.39 9.71 -19.51
N ASP A 329 3.66 9.32 -19.70
CA ASP A 329 4.07 8.03 -20.25
C ASP A 329 5.13 7.47 -19.30
N LEU A 330 4.69 6.51 -18.47
CA LEU A 330 5.45 6.02 -17.35
C LEU A 330 5.58 4.50 -17.41
N VAL A 331 6.65 4.00 -16.81
CA VAL A 331 6.83 2.58 -16.51
C VAL A 331 6.94 2.43 -15.00
N VAL A 332 6.11 1.56 -14.43
CA VAL A 332 6.17 1.17 -13.01
C VAL A 332 6.94 -0.11 -12.92
N GLN A 333 8.09 -0.10 -12.24
CA GLN A 333 8.95 -1.26 -12.04
C GLN A 333 9.25 -1.48 -10.56
N GLY A 334 9.96 -2.56 -10.22
CA GLY A 334 10.39 -2.84 -8.84
C GLY A 334 9.48 -3.81 -8.12
N SER A 335 9.57 -3.85 -6.80
CA SER A 335 8.74 -4.72 -5.94
C SER A 335 7.44 -4.02 -5.54
N PHE A 336 6.48 -4.82 -5.06
CA PHE A 336 5.24 -4.28 -4.51
C PHE A 336 5.51 -3.27 -3.38
N ASP A 337 6.49 -3.55 -2.53
CA ASP A 337 6.84 -2.73 -1.37
C ASP A 337 7.68 -1.49 -1.73
N ALA A 338 8.36 -1.51 -2.87
CA ALA A 338 9.20 -0.42 -3.35
C ALA A 338 9.02 -0.22 -4.87
N PRO A 339 7.87 0.31 -5.32
CA PRO A 339 7.65 0.58 -6.73
C PRO A 339 8.50 1.78 -7.19
N VAL A 340 9.11 1.65 -8.36
CA VAL A 340 9.92 2.68 -9.00
C VAL A 340 9.20 3.16 -10.26
N LEU A 341 9.06 4.47 -10.39
CA LEU A 341 8.54 5.13 -11.58
C LEU A 341 9.69 5.52 -12.50
N LEU A 342 9.55 5.20 -13.78
CA LEU A 342 10.43 5.66 -14.86
C LEU A 342 9.58 6.32 -15.94
N GLY A 343 10.16 7.27 -16.67
CA GLY A 343 9.47 7.90 -17.79
C GLY A 343 9.27 9.41 -17.61
N ARG A 344 8.23 9.95 -18.22
CA ARG A 344 8.03 11.38 -18.31
C ARG A 344 6.57 11.77 -18.12
N ALA A 345 6.36 12.89 -17.41
CA ALA A 345 5.09 13.58 -17.36
C ALA A 345 5.27 15.04 -17.79
N GLU A 346 4.27 15.59 -18.49
CA GLU A 346 4.26 16.97 -19.00
C GLU A 346 2.95 17.63 -18.60
N VAL A 347 3.07 18.85 -18.11
CA VAL A 347 1.91 19.68 -17.77
C VAL A 347 1.40 20.34 -19.06
N ASP A 348 0.18 20.05 -19.44
CA ASP A 348 -0.47 20.66 -20.60
C ASP A 348 -0.93 22.09 -20.26
N ARG A 349 -1.54 22.27 -19.08
CA ARG A 349 -2.02 23.56 -18.56
C ARG A 349 -2.31 23.47 -17.07
N GLY A 350 -2.26 24.60 -16.38
CA GLY A 350 -2.66 24.64 -15.00
C GLY A 350 -2.11 25.83 -14.23
N ARG A 351 -2.30 25.76 -12.94
CA ARG A 351 -1.87 26.77 -11.98
C ARG A 351 -1.29 26.10 -10.76
N ILE A 352 -0.25 26.70 -10.21
CA ILE A 352 0.30 26.34 -8.91
C ILE A 352 -0.01 27.46 -7.91
N TYR A 353 -0.21 27.06 -6.66
CA TYR A 353 -0.50 27.97 -5.56
C TYR A 353 0.75 28.02 -4.68
N PHE A 354 1.39 29.16 -4.68
CA PHE A 354 2.61 29.35 -3.91
C PHE A 354 2.58 30.72 -3.25
N GLN A 355 2.83 30.76 -1.94
CA GLN A 355 2.87 32.00 -1.15
C GLN A 355 1.57 32.85 -1.28
N GLY A 356 0.40 32.20 -1.20
CA GLY A 356 -0.88 32.88 -1.32
C GLY A 356 -1.18 33.48 -2.71
N ARG A 357 -0.35 33.18 -3.70
CA ARG A 357 -0.50 33.64 -5.08
C ARG A 357 -0.67 32.48 -6.05
N THR A 358 -1.31 32.78 -7.15
CA THR A 358 -1.56 31.83 -8.23
C THR A 358 -0.61 32.12 -9.38
N TYR A 359 0.14 31.10 -9.80
CA TYR A 359 1.04 31.15 -10.94
C TYR A 359 0.48 30.27 -12.05
N ALA A 360 0.33 30.84 -13.25
CA ALA A 360 -0.05 30.07 -14.43
C ALA A 360 1.17 29.32 -14.98
N ILE A 361 1.05 27.99 -15.16
CA ILE A 361 2.15 27.19 -15.70
C ILE A 361 2.28 27.45 -17.19
N ARG A 362 3.49 27.82 -17.63
CA ARG A 362 3.86 27.98 -19.03
C ARG A 362 4.48 26.71 -19.61
N ARG A 363 5.29 26.08 -18.80
CA ARG A 363 5.93 24.79 -19.12
C ARG A 363 6.14 24.01 -17.85
N GLY A 364 5.84 22.73 -17.88
CA GLY A 364 6.13 21.82 -16.77
C GLY A 364 6.51 20.44 -17.31
N THR A 365 7.66 19.95 -16.92
CA THR A 365 8.15 18.63 -17.26
C THR A 365 8.68 17.94 -16.02
N ILE A 366 8.32 16.70 -15.82
CA ILE A 366 8.81 15.84 -14.74
C ILE A 366 9.37 14.59 -15.39
N VAL A 367 10.63 14.26 -15.12
CA VAL A 367 11.31 13.09 -15.66
C VAL A 367 11.73 12.18 -14.51
N PHE A 368 11.35 10.94 -14.60
CA PHE A 368 11.76 9.88 -13.69
C PHE A 368 12.80 9.03 -14.40
N SER A 369 14.07 9.15 -14.02
CA SER A 369 15.19 8.50 -14.70
C SER A 369 15.99 7.55 -13.80
N ASN A 370 15.74 7.54 -12.50
CA ASN A 370 16.48 6.70 -11.56
C ASN A 370 15.81 5.32 -11.44
N PRO A 371 16.47 4.22 -11.86
CA PRO A 371 15.89 2.88 -11.79
C PRO A 371 15.92 2.25 -10.39
N GLN A 372 16.50 2.91 -9.40
CA GLN A 372 16.63 2.40 -8.02
C GLN A 372 15.60 3.01 -7.07
N LYS A 373 15.17 4.24 -7.34
CA LYS A 373 14.18 4.96 -6.53
C LYS A 373 13.34 5.91 -7.38
N THR A 374 12.13 6.16 -6.96
CA THR A 374 11.29 7.20 -7.56
C THR A 374 11.85 8.59 -7.17
N ASP A 375 12.65 9.16 -8.05
CA ASP A 375 13.32 10.45 -7.85
C ASP A 375 13.02 11.36 -9.05
N PRO A 376 11.96 12.21 -8.95
CA PRO A 376 11.55 13.07 -10.05
C PRO A 376 12.52 14.24 -10.24
N LEU A 377 12.99 14.40 -11.47
CA LEU A 377 13.65 15.61 -11.94
C LEU A 377 12.60 16.51 -12.59
N PHE A 378 12.31 17.66 -12.01
CA PHE A 378 11.31 18.57 -12.52
C PHE A 378 11.94 19.85 -13.09
N ASN A 379 11.26 20.38 -14.12
CA ASN A 379 11.54 21.66 -14.72
C ASN A 379 10.20 22.35 -14.99
N ILE A 380 9.86 23.30 -14.13
CA ILE A 380 8.56 23.98 -14.16
C ILE A 380 8.82 25.48 -14.29
N GLU A 381 8.14 26.12 -15.25
CA GLU A 381 8.13 27.56 -15.46
C GLU A 381 6.70 28.05 -15.35
N ALA A 382 6.48 28.99 -14.43
CA ALA A 382 5.16 29.52 -14.14
C ALA A 382 5.22 31.04 -13.94
N GLU A 383 4.14 31.72 -14.29
CA GLU A 383 4.07 33.17 -14.29
C GLU A 383 2.91 33.66 -13.44
N THR A 384 3.13 34.79 -12.78
CA THR A 384 2.08 35.54 -12.10
C THR A 384 2.25 37.04 -12.39
N ARG A 385 1.15 37.76 -12.38
CA ARG A 385 1.18 39.22 -12.52
C ARG A 385 0.92 39.86 -11.18
N VAL A 386 1.83 40.73 -10.78
CA VAL A 386 1.73 41.52 -9.56
C VAL A 386 1.88 42.99 -9.91
N ARG A 387 0.75 43.72 -9.85
CA ARG A 387 0.68 45.15 -10.28
C ARG A 387 1.12 45.27 -11.75
N SER A 388 2.13 46.09 -12.02
CA SER A 388 2.71 46.33 -13.34
C SER A 388 3.75 45.28 -13.77
N TYR A 389 4.17 44.40 -12.86
CA TYR A 389 5.25 43.42 -13.09
C TYR A 389 4.69 42.03 -13.44
N GLN A 390 5.26 41.43 -14.47
CA GLN A 390 5.09 39.99 -14.74
C GLN A 390 6.27 39.26 -14.08
N VAL A 391 5.94 38.37 -13.12
CA VAL A 391 6.95 37.62 -12.39
C VAL A 391 6.93 36.18 -12.91
N THR A 392 8.09 35.69 -13.34
CA THR A 392 8.33 34.32 -13.77
C THR A 392 9.08 33.55 -12.70
N LEU A 393 8.48 32.46 -12.25
CA LEU A 393 9.04 31.48 -11.33
C LEU A 393 9.53 30.27 -12.11
N LYS A 394 10.80 29.96 -12.03
CA LYS A 394 11.38 28.74 -12.58
C LYS A 394 11.86 27.84 -11.46
N LEU A 395 11.32 26.62 -11.42
CA LEU A 395 11.68 25.55 -10.49
C LEU A 395 12.36 24.44 -11.27
N SER A 396 13.54 24.03 -10.86
CA SER A 396 14.26 22.92 -11.50
C SER A 396 15.06 22.11 -10.48
N GLY A 397 15.29 20.82 -10.77
CA GLY A 397 16.04 19.93 -9.92
C GLY A 397 15.24 18.74 -9.42
N THR A 398 15.68 18.10 -8.35
CA THR A 398 15.01 16.99 -7.67
C THR A 398 14.30 17.49 -6.41
N LEU A 399 13.49 16.62 -5.77
CA LEU A 399 12.84 16.97 -4.49
C LEU A 399 13.86 17.30 -3.38
N GLU A 400 15.04 16.67 -3.42
CA GLU A 400 16.11 16.91 -2.45
C GLU A 400 16.90 18.19 -2.73
N ARG A 401 16.94 18.63 -4.00
CA ARG A 401 17.74 19.78 -4.46
C ARG A 401 16.94 20.63 -5.45
N VAL A 402 16.07 21.48 -4.93
CA VAL A 402 15.27 22.41 -5.73
C VAL A 402 16.03 23.69 -5.97
N SER A 403 16.26 24.04 -7.24
CA SER A 403 16.75 25.36 -7.66
C SER A 403 15.56 26.24 -8.04
N THR A 404 15.45 27.39 -7.40
CA THR A 404 14.39 28.36 -7.65
C THR A 404 14.97 29.64 -8.24
N THR A 405 14.49 30.05 -9.41
CA THR A 405 14.87 31.31 -10.04
C THR A 405 13.63 32.17 -10.22
N LEU A 406 13.72 33.44 -9.75
CA LEU A 406 12.67 34.44 -9.95
C LEU A 406 13.21 35.53 -10.87
N THR A 407 12.43 35.86 -11.90
CA THR A 407 12.70 36.98 -12.80
C THR A 407 11.44 37.81 -12.98
N SER A 408 11.57 39.07 -13.38
CA SER A 408 10.42 39.93 -13.64
C SER A 408 10.60 40.76 -14.89
N ASP A 409 9.47 41.16 -15.45
CA ASP A 409 9.37 42.15 -16.53
C ASP A 409 8.40 43.27 -16.10
N PRO A 410 8.84 44.55 -15.95
CA PRO A 410 10.21 45.05 -16.02
C PRO A 410 11.18 44.41 -15.02
N PRO A 411 12.48 44.38 -15.31
CA PRO A 411 13.46 43.65 -14.50
C PRO A 411 13.63 44.25 -13.11
N LEU A 412 13.56 43.40 -12.08
CA LEU A 412 13.80 43.71 -10.68
C LEU A 412 14.85 42.74 -10.11
N ALA A 413 15.59 43.19 -9.09
CA ALA A 413 16.45 42.28 -8.33
C ALA A 413 15.62 41.24 -7.56
N ALA A 414 16.19 40.05 -7.30
CA ALA A 414 15.47 38.94 -6.67
C ALA A 414 14.81 39.33 -5.33
N LEU A 415 15.48 40.13 -4.51
CA LEU A 415 14.93 40.61 -3.24
C LEU A 415 13.72 41.54 -3.44
N GLN A 416 13.75 42.39 -4.48
CA GLN A 416 12.65 43.27 -4.83
C GLN A 416 11.44 42.47 -5.32
N ILE A 417 11.66 41.38 -6.08
CA ILE A 417 10.61 40.49 -6.51
C ILE A 417 9.97 39.79 -5.30
N LEU A 418 10.77 39.32 -4.33
CA LEU A 418 10.24 38.70 -3.10
C LEU A 418 9.39 39.69 -2.29
N ASN A 419 9.83 40.93 -2.15
CA ASN A 419 9.08 42.00 -1.46
C ASN A 419 7.79 42.33 -2.20
N LEU A 420 7.80 42.41 -3.53
CA LEU A 420 6.63 42.60 -4.37
C LEU A 420 5.62 41.44 -4.20
N LEU A 421 6.10 40.20 -4.14
CA LEU A 421 5.31 39.04 -3.89
C LEU A 421 4.73 39.03 -2.46
N ALA A 422 5.44 39.52 -1.47
CA ALA A 422 4.98 39.67 -0.08
C ALA A 422 3.96 40.80 0.10
N GLY A 423 3.70 41.62 -0.93
CA GLY A 423 2.70 42.69 -0.89
C GLY A 423 3.27 44.06 -0.47
N ALA A 424 4.59 44.24 -0.43
CA ALA A 424 5.20 45.53 -0.18
C ALA A 424 4.83 46.55 -1.28
N ASP A 425 4.73 47.82 -0.89
CA ASP A 425 4.41 48.91 -1.84
C ASP A 425 5.56 49.20 -2.80
N GLU A 426 5.25 49.68 -4.00
CA GLU A 426 6.25 50.00 -5.03
C GLU A 426 7.27 51.05 -4.54
N SER A 427 6.84 51.97 -3.69
CA SER A 427 7.71 52.95 -3.02
C SER A 427 8.69 52.30 -2.03
N ALA A 428 8.27 51.23 -1.32
CA ALA A 428 9.13 50.46 -0.46
C ALA A 428 10.15 49.62 -1.25
N VAL A 429 9.75 49.10 -2.41
CA VAL A 429 10.67 48.40 -3.32
C VAL A 429 11.69 49.33 -3.95
N ALA A 430 11.28 50.53 -4.32
CA ALA A 430 12.18 51.56 -4.86
C ALA A 430 13.14 52.13 -3.80
N SER A 431 12.67 52.31 -2.56
CA SER A 431 13.51 52.84 -1.45
C SER A 431 14.59 51.85 -1.04
N LEU A 432 14.38 50.54 -1.19
CA LEU A 432 15.40 49.52 -0.96
C LEU A 432 16.58 49.62 -1.95
N THR A 433 16.31 50.05 -3.19
CA THR A 433 17.36 50.26 -4.19
C THR A 433 18.24 51.48 -3.81
N GLN A 434 17.63 52.52 -3.26
CA GLN A 434 18.37 53.69 -2.75
C GLN A 434 19.13 53.37 -1.45
N ALA A 435 18.51 52.59 -0.53
CA ALA A 435 19.16 52.17 0.69
C ALA A 435 20.34 51.19 0.43
N GLN A 436 20.25 50.32 -0.55
CA GLN A 436 21.37 49.47 -0.95
C GLN A 436 22.52 50.26 -1.54
N SER A 437 22.25 51.24 -2.40
CA SER A 437 23.31 52.10 -2.94
C SER A 437 23.98 52.97 -1.85
N ALA A 438 23.21 53.43 -0.87
CA ALA A 438 23.75 54.15 0.30
C ALA A 438 24.53 53.20 1.26
N GLN A 439 24.08 51.96 1.46
CA GLN A 439 24.79 50.96 2.25
C GLN A 439 26.13 50.53 1.65
N TRP A 440 26.24 50.45 0.33
CA TRP A 440 27.51 50.18 -0.34
C TRP A 440 28.51 51.33 -0.11
N GLN A 441 28.05 52.58 -0.04
CA GLN A 441 28.87 53.73 0.31
C GLN A 441 29.27 53.76 1.80
N LEU A 442 28.36 53.30 2.70
CA LEU A 442 28.63 53.22 4.15
C LEU A 442 29.47 51.98 4.53
N ALA A 443 29.33 50.86 3.84
CA ALA A 443 30.15 49.65 4.04
C ALA A 443 31.63 49.92 3.64
N ALA A 444 31.85 50.75 2.65
CA ALA A 444 33.19 51.21 2.29
C ALA A 444 33.85 52.08 3.38
N THR A 445 33.08 52.62 4.35
CA THR A 445 33.55 53.49 5.42
C THR A 445 33.51 52.88 6.83
N GLY A 446 33.20 51.57 6.97
CA GLY A 446 33.42 50.84 8.24
C GLY A 446 32.37 51.04 9.36
N ALA A 447 31.20 51.65 9.08
CA ALA A 447 30.22 52.01 10.12
C ALA A 447 28.93 51.16 10.11
N ALA A 448 28.88 50.02 9.40
CA ALA A 448 27.64 49.29 9.03
C ALA A 448 27.11 48.26 10.04
N SER A 449 27.70 48.10 11.23
CA SER A 449 27.32 46.97 12.12
C SER A 449 26.15 47.23 13.07
N LEU A 450 25.56 48.41 13.08
CA LEU A 450 24.48 48.77 14.03
C LEU A 450 23.10 49.02 13.41
N ALA A 451 23.00 49.06 12.08
CA ALA A 451 21.74 49.43 11.40
C ALA A 451 20.84 48.28 10.95
N THR A 452 21.34 47.04 10.95
CA THR A 452 20.62 45.89 10.36
C THR A 452 19.46 45.33 11.20
N GLY A 453 19.47 45.53 12.52
CA GLY A 453 18.36 45.12 13.39
C GLY A 453 17.10 46.00 13.31
N ARG A 454 17.27 47.28 12.90
CA ARG A 454 16.15 48.23 12.84
C ARG A 454 15.43 48.27 11.49
N LEU A 455 16.10 47.87 10.42
CA LEU A 455 15.51 47.88 9.06
C LEU A 455 14.47 46.80 8.83
N SER A 456 14.53 45.68 9.54
CA SER A 456 13.52 44.63 9.45
C SER A 456 12.18 45.00 10.12
N GLU A 457 12.23 45.81 11.17
CA GLU A 457 11.03 46.32 11.86
C GLU A 457 10.34 47.45 11.10
N GLU A 458 11.12 48.35 10.49
CA GLU A 458 10.56 49.50 9.78
C GLU A 458 9.95 49.17 8.42
N VAL A 459 10.38 48.11 7.74
CA VAL A 459 9.91 47.76 6.39
C VAL A 459 8.63 46.89 6.42
N GLY A 460 8.15 46.49 7.60
CA GLY A 460 6.87 45.74 7.72
C GLY A 460 6.89 44.34 7.13
N LEU A 461 8.08 43.79 6.84
CA LEU A 461 8.25 42.44 6.28
C LEU A 461 7.73 41.35 7.21
N GLU A 462 7.88 41.54 8.54
CA GLU A 462 7.36 40.61 9.54
C GLU A 462 5.82 40.51 9.50
N ARG A 463 5.14 41.67 9.37
CA ARG A 463 3.65 41.69 9.27
C ARG A 463 3.12 41.12 7.98
N GLY A 464 3.88 41.21 6.89
CA GLY A 464 3.56 40.56 5.61
C GLY A 464 3.75 39.05 5.67
N ALA A 465 4.84 38.59 6.24
CA ALA A 465 5.15 37.17 6.41
C ALA A 465 4.16 36.46 7.37
N GLU A 466 3.74 37.13 8.44
CA GLU A 466 2.76 36.60 9.39
C GLU A 466 1.39 36.38 8.76
N ARG A 467 0.94 37.30 7.89
CA ARG A 467 -0.37 37.17 7.18
C ARG A 467 -0.37 36.11 6.11
N VAL A 468 0.75 35.92 5.41
CA VAL A 468 0.82 35.06 4.22
C VAL A 468 1.20 33.62 4.58
N PHE A 469 2.03 33.43 5.62
CA PHE A 469 2.61 32.14 5.96
C PHE A 469 2.18 31.60 7.34
N GLY A 470 1.54 32.44 8.17
CA GLY A 470 1.36 32.16 9.59
C GLY A 470 2.71 31.97 10.31
N LEU A 471 3.75 32.65 9.82
CA LEU A 471 5.13 32.58 10.30
C LEU A 471 5.40 33.77 11.19
N ASN A 472 5.83 33.51 12.42
CA ASN A 472 6.05 34.60 13.41
C ASN A 472 7.44 35.19 13.32
N ARG A 473 8.32 34.65 12.45
CA ARG A 473 9.67 35.18 12.28
C ARG A 473 10.13 34.97 10.84
N PHE A 474 10.45 36.05 10.17
CA PHE A 474 11.06 36.09 8.86
C PHE A 474 12.30 36.95 8.94
N SER A 475 13.48 36.41 8.68
CA SER A 475 14.70 37.17 8.61
C SER A 475 15.53 36.74 7.42
N ILE A 476 16.04 37.68 6.71
CA ILE A 476 17.12 37.48 5.75
C ILE A 476 18.40 37.83 6.49
N ASP A 477 19.21 36.86 6.86
CA ASP A 477 20.49 37.09 7.48
C ASP A 477 21.51 37.41 6.38
N PRO A 478 21.96 38.67 6.28
CA PRO A 478 23.06 38.99 5.43
C PRO A 478 24.35 38.59 6.16
N SER A 479 24.74 37.33 6.15
CA SER A 479 26.07 36.89 6.59
C SER A 479 27.20 37.47 5.71
N LEU A 480 26.87 38.54 5.02
CA LEU A 480 27.69 39.38 4.19
C LEU A 480 28.81 40.11 4.95
N LEU A 481 28.85 40.07 6.29
CA LEU A 481 29.66 41.03 7.06
C LEU A 481 30.66 40.40 8.03
N ARG A 482 30.89 39.11 8.07
CA ARG A 482 31.97 38.52 8.89
C ARG A 482 32.94 37.68 8.09
N GLY A 483 34.01 38.37 7.75
CA GLY A 483 35.38 37.91 7.79
C GLY A 483 35.80 36.74 6.92
N ALA A 484 36.61 37.08 5.90
CA ALA A 484 37.63 36.26 5.29
C ALA A 484 37.13 34.92 4.70
N THR A 485 36.68 34.96 3.50
CA THR A 485 37.05 34.21 2.33
C THR A 485 35.93 34.26 1.29
N THR A 486 36.16 34.92 0.27
CA THR A 486 35.78 34.83 -1.16
C THR A 486 34.33 34.59 -1.63
N ASN A 487 33.29 34.31 -0.83
CA ASN A 487 31.92 34.25 -1.36
C ASN A 487 30.85 34.54 -0.30
N PRO A 488 30.18 35.70 -0.32
CA PRO A 488 29.06 35.98 0.57
C PRO A 488 27.81 35.20 0.10
N THR A 489 27.31 34.32 0.96
CA THR A 489 26.08 33.56 0.74
C THR A 489 24.91 34.21 1.47
N ALA A 490 23.85 34.54 0.74
CA ALA A 490 22.61 35.02 1.34
C ALA A 490 21.74 33.84 1.78
N ARG A 491 21.40 33.73 3.06
CA ARG A 491 20.52 32.73 3.62
C ARG A 491 19.12 33.29 3.88
N LEU A 492 18.11 32.58 3.42
CA LEU A 492 16.72 32.87 3.74
C LEU A 492 16.32 32.02 4.95
N THR A 493 15.98 32.66 6.06
CA THR A 493 15.51 31.99 7.27
C THR A 493 14.02 32.25 7.47
N VAL A 494 13.26 31.18 7.62
CA VAL A 494 11.81 31.20 7.86
C VAL A 494 11.56 30.52 9.19
N GLY A 495 10.80 31.15 10.09
CA GLY A 495 10.54 30.60 11.41
C GLY A 495 9.08 30.62 11.80
N LYS A 496 8.64 29.58 12.51
CA LYS A 496 7.33 29.49 13.11
C LYS A 496 7.45 29.24 14.61
N ARG A 497 6.74 30.04 15.40
CA ARG A 497 6.60 29.81 16.85
C ARG A 497 5.50 28.78 17.07
N LEU A 498 5.85 27.62 17.62
CA LEU A 498 4.93 26.52 17.89
C LEU A 498 4.23 26.67 19.25
N THR A 499 4.97 27.18 20.25
CA THR A 499 4.44 27.54 21.58
C THR A 499 5.03 28.89 22.00
N ALA A 500 4.64 29.40 23.18
CA ALA A 500 5.23 30.64 23.71
C ALA A 500 6.78 30.57 23.79
N ASP A 501 7.31 29.37 24.05
CA ASP A 501 8.73 29.16 24.35
C ASP A 501 9.47 28.37 23.25
N LEU A 502 8.77 27.78 22.26
CA LEU A 502 9.34 26.94 21.23
C LEU A 502 9.18 27.53 19.84
N SER A 503 10.29 27.77 19.16
CA SER A 503 10.34 28.25 17.78
C SER A 503 11.14 27.29 16.91
N VAL A 504 10.67 27.05 15.70
CA VAL A 504 11.39 26.28 14.67
C VAL A 504 11.77 27.21 13.55
N LEU A 505 13.04 27.18 13.15
CA LEU A 505 13.61 28.01 12.10
C LEU A 505 14.19 27.11 11.00
N TYR A 506 13.88 27.43 9.78
CA TYR A 506 14.43 26.75 8.61
C TYR A 506 15.19 27.76 7.76
N SER A 507 16.46 27.49 7.52
CA SER A 507 17.35 28.37 6.75
C SER A 507 17.83 27.67 5.50
N ILE A 508 17.71 28.33 4.36
CA ILE A 508 18.20 27.82 3.07
C ILE A 508 19.17 28.82 2.46
N ASP A 509 20.28 28.33 1.92
CA ASP A 509 21.20 29.15 1.13
C ASP A 509 20.59 29.39 -0.26
N LEU A 510 20.43 30.67 -0.62
CA LEU A 510 19.83 31.07 -1.91
C LEU A 510 20.73 30.75 -3.12
N ARG A 511 22.00 30.39 -2.91
CA ARG A 511 22.92 29.96 -3.97
C ARG A 511 23.10 28.44 -4.06
N GLY A 512 22.56 27.68 -3.11
CA GLY A 512 22.59 26.22 -3.13
C GLY A 512 23.98 25.61 -2.87
N VAL A 513 24.91 26.36 -2.30
CA VAL A 513 26.26 25.85 -1.99
C VAL A 513 26.26 25.12 -0.65
N ASP A 514 25.53 25.64 0.33
CA ASP A 514 25.35 25.00 1.64
C ASP A 514 23.96 24.41 1.73
N GLY A 515 23.84 23.19 2.27
CA GLY A 515 22.57 22.51 2.50
C GLY A 515 21.64 23.29 3.45
N PRO A 516 20.35 22.92 3.50
CA PRO A 516 19.40 23.51 4.42
C PRO A 516 19.81 23.27 5.88
N VAL A 517 19.51 24.24 6.74
CA VAL A 517 19.74 24.18 8.18
C VAL A 517 18.41 24.27 8.89
N LEU A 518 18.08 23.26 9.68
CA LEU A 518 16.93 23.26 10.58
C LEU A 518 17.42 23.64 11.99
N SER A 519 16.78 24.64 12.60
CA SER A 519 17.09 25.06 13.94
C SER A 519 15.84 25.08 14.82
N VAL A 520 15.97 24.57 16.03
CA VAL A 520 14.92 24.58 17.04
C VAL A 520 15.39 25.41 18.21
N GLU A 521 14.72 26.54 18.47
CA GLU A 521 15.02 27.45 19.58
C GLU A 521 13.98 27.21 20.68
N TYR A 522 14.45 26.86 21.89
CA TYR A 522 13.64 26.77 23.10
C TYR A 522 14.04 27.83 24.11
N SER A 523 13.12 28.73 24.43
CA SER A 523 13.35 29.82 25.37
C SER A 523 13.08 29.36 26.81
N LEU A 524 14.14 29.20 27.59
CA LEU A 524 14.05 28.83 29.01
C LEU A 524 13.63 30.03 29.89
N SER A 525 13.93 31.25 29.45
CA SER A 525 13.50 32.51 30.07
C SER A 525 13.67 33.64 29.04
N ASP A 526 13.22 34.86 29.38
CA ASP A 526 13.36 36.04 28.51
C ASP A 526 14.81 36.34 28.11
N ARG A 527 15.78 35.79 28.83
CA ARG A 527 17.21 36.02 28.63
C ARG A 527 18.02 34.81 28.18
N LEU A 528 17.45 33.62 28.30
CA LEU A 528 18.18 32.38 28.04
C LEU A 528 17.38 31.50 27.05
N SER A 529 17.99 31.22 25.90
CA SER A 529 17.44 30.27 24.91
C SER A 529 18.47 29.21 24.56
N VAL A 530 17.97 28.02 24.27
CA VAL A 530 18.75 26.88 23.75
C VAL A 530 18.42 26.74 22.28
N LEU A 531 19.43 26.65 21.44
CA LEU A 531 19.32 26.46 20.01
C LEU A 531 19.93 25.12 19.62
N LEU A 532 19.11 24.23 19.06
CA LEU A 532 19.54 23.01 18.45
C LEU A 532 19.54 23.18 16.93
N THR A 533 20.67 22.99 16.28
CA THR A 533 20.82 23.13 14.83
C THR A 533 21.18 21.80 14.20
N GLN A 534 20.53 21.47 13.10
CA GLN A 534 20.86 20.33 12.24
C GLN A 534 21.24 20.84 10.85
N SER A 535 22.48 20.58 10.43
CA SER A 535 23.01 20.89 9.11
C SER A 535 23.47 19.62 8.40
N GLN A 536 23.34 19.57 7.07
CA GLN A 536 23.87 18.45 6.28
C GLN A 536 25.39 18.39 6.24
N LEU A 537 26.07 19.54 6.44
CA LEU A 537 27.52 19.63 6.37
C LEU A 537 28.18 19.46 7.75
N ASP A 538 27.60 20.04 8.80
CA ASP A 538 28.21 20.15 10.12
C ASP A 538 27.57 19.20 11.16
N GLY A 539 26.51 18.47 10.80
CA GLY A 539 25.80 17.56 11.70
C GLY A 539 24.89 18.28 12.71
N LEU A 540 24.85 17.80 13.93
CA LEU A 540 24.05 18.34 15.04
C LEU A 540 24.88 19.34 15.84
N GLY A 541 24.42 20.60 15.92
CA GLY A 541 24.99 21.68 16.74
C GLY A 541 24.06 22.01 17.92
N PHE A 542 24.65 22.37 19.04
CA PHE A 542 23.95 22.80 20.25
C PHE A 542 24.57 24.13 20.74
N ASP A 543 23.72 25.18 20.83
CA ASP A 543 24.15 26.52 21.28
C ASP A 543 23.26 27.03 22.41
N ILE A 544 23.85 27.74 23.35
CA ILE A 544 23.14 28.45 24.42
C ILE A 544 23.24 29.96 24.15
N LEU A 545 22.08 30.59 23.94
CA LEU A 545 21.98 32.01 23.65
C LEU A 545 21.60 32.78 24.90
N LEU A 546 22.49 33.66 25.36
CA LEU A 546 22.23 34.63 26.43
C LEU A 546 21.97 36.01 25.82
N ARG A 547 20.74 36.53 26.00
CA ARG A 547 20.37 37.89 25.58
C ARG A 547 20.62 38.86 26.73
N HIS A 548 21.52 39.82 26.51
CA HIS A 548 21.74 40.94 27.41
C HIS A 548 20.89 42.10 26.92
N THR A 549 19.84 42.45 27.65
CA THR A 549 19.08 43.68 27.47
C THR A 549 19.79 44.81 28.23
N GLN A 550 20.35 45.77 27.52
CA GLN A 550 20.69 47.10 28.09
C GLN A 550 19.43 47.93 28.19
#